data_37ac7ade44d835c4963ffca976258351
#
_entry.id   37ac7ade44d835c4963ffca976258351
#
_cell.length_a   1.000
_cell.length_b   1.000
_cell.length_c   1.000
_cell.angle_alpha   90.00
_cell.angle_beta   90.00
_cell.angle_gamma   90.00
#
_symmetry.space_group_name_H-M   'P 1'
#
loop_
_entity.id
_entity.type
_entity.pdbx_description
1 polymer ?
#
loop_
_entity_poly.entity_id
_entity_poly.type
_entity_poly.pdbx_seq_one_letter_code
_entity_poly.pdbx_strand_id
1 'polypeptide(L)'
;MVMWWPCSHREPGDNGLTTERYARQLLHWGEENQQRISQATVLIAGVGGLGAMVSQLLVRAGVGRLYLVDDGIIDWPDLNRQVLYGEKDIGCGKLQLASERLCAINSATEIFLIEGRIDEDFVMPTDLNAVADCLDNYQSRFLLDELTPQGVFFVHGGLHGDHGQVLTLQSGKSQPLANIFAGACQPKGDIPVTPDNVVIVAGLMVNELFATLFGEPKLLNRCLVISLIDFHISFLDV
;
A
#
# COMPACT_ATOMS: atom_id res chain seq x y z
N MET A 1 5.76 -8.52 -16.65
CA MET A 1 6.46 -9.78 -16.23
C MET A 1 6.68 -9.70 -14.73
N VAL A 2 6.16 -10.67 -13.96
CA VAL A 2 6.38 -10.71 -12.49
C VAL A 2 7.78 -11.27 -12.21
N MET A 3 8.59 -10.55 -11.46
CA MET A 3 9.93 -10.96 -11.07
C MET A 3 9.97 -11.19 -9.55
N TRP A 4 10.32 -12.42 -9.14
CA TRP A 4 10.59 -12.70 -7.73
C TRP A 4 11.95 -12.12 -7.34
N TRP A 5 11.99 -11.36 -6.24
CA TRP A 5 13.20 -10.77 -5.70
C TRP A 5 13.63 -11.50 -4.42
N PRO A 6 14.64 -12.37 -4.47
CA PRO A 6 15.10 -13.09 -3.28
C PRO A 6 15.77 -12.13 -2.29
N CYS A 7 15.29 -12.09 -1.05
CA CYS A 7 15.98 -11.42 0.04
C CYS A 7 17.26 -12.22 0.38
N SER A 8 18.43 -11.66 0.10
CA SER A 8 19.74 -12.35 0.14
C SER A 8 20.21 -12.81 1.54
N HIS A 9 19.44 -12.59 2.59
CA HIS A 9 19.82 -12.88 3.98
C HIS A 9 18.89 -13.87 4.70
N ARG A 10 18.10 -14.65 3.97
CA ARG A 10 17.24 -15.67 4.58
C ARG A 10 18.11 -16.88 4.97
N GLU A 11 18.29 -17.12 6.27
CA GLU A 11 18.90 -18.35 6.78
C GLU A 11 17.95 -19.55 6.49
N PRO A 12 18.45 -20.68 5.98
CA PRO A 12 17.64 -21.87 5.78
C PRO A 12 17.12 -22.40 7.12
N GLY A 13 15.80 -22.38 7.31
CA GLY A 13 15.13 -22.86 8.53
C GLY A 13 14.58 -21.78 9.44
N ASP A 14 14.80 -20.50 9.15
CA ASP A 14 14.11 -19.40 9.84
C ASP A 14 12.68 -19.27 9.30
N ASN A 15 11.71 -19.77 10.07
CA ASN A 15 10.28 -19.70 9.74
C ASN A 15 9.73 -18.26 9.83
N GLY A 16 10.59 -17.24 9.95
CA GLY A 16 10.22 -15.81 9.92
C GLY A 16 9.41 -15.31 11.12
N LEU A 17 8.95 -16.19 11.96
CA LEU A 17 8.23 -15.88 13.21
C LEU A 17 9.19 -15.95 14.39
N THR A 18 10.22 -15.11 14.39
CA THR A 18 10.88 -14.84 15.68
C THR A 18 9.87 -14.06 16.52
N THR A 19 9.29 -14.72 17.52
CA THR A 19 8.38 -14.11 18.52
C THR A 19 8.94 -12.80 19.08
N GLU A 20 10.25 -12.65 19.11
CA GLU A 20 10.93 -11.43 19.53
C GLU A 20 10.67 -10.22 18.65
N ARG A 21 10.72 -10.36 17.32
CA ARG A 21 10.45 -9.26 16.36
C ARG A 21 9.06 -8.68 16.56
N TYR A 22 8.06 -9.54 16.77
CA TYR A 22 6.66 -9.18 16.84
C TYR A 22 6.12 -9.10 18.29
N ALA A 23 6.97 -9.24 19.30
CA ALA A 23 6.56 -9.31 20.71
C ALA A 23 5.65 -8.16 21.15
N ARG A 24 5.88 -6.94 20.66
CA ARG A 24 5.07 -5.76 21.02
C ARG A 24 3.69 -5.80 20.39
N GLN A 25 3.58 -6.21 19.12
CA GLN A 25 2.28 -6.26 18.42
C GLN A 25 1.48 -7.52 18.76
N LEU A 26 2.13 -8.62 19.14
CA LEU A 26 1.48 -9.82 19.68
C LEU A 26 0.66 -9.53 20.92
N LEU A 27 1.11 -8.62 21.79
CA LEU A 27 0.35 -8.19 22.97
C LEU A 27 -0.97 -7.52 22.61
N HIS A 28 -1.09 -6.95 21.42
CA HIS A 28 -2.28 -6.24 20.95
C HIS A 28 -3.15 -7.09 20.02
N TRP A 29 -2.53 -7.80 19.08
CA TRP A 29 -3.23 -8.55 18.03
C TRP A 29 -3.44 -10.03 18.35
N GLY A 30 -2.61 -10.60 19.22
CA GLY A 30 -2.57 -12.03 19.48
C GLY A 30 -1.88 -12.83 18.37
N GLU A 31 -1.66 -14.12 18.62
CA GLU A 31 -0.96 -15.01 17.70
C GLU A 31 -1.78 -15.30 16.43
N GLU A 32 -3.10 -15.42 16.53
CA GLU A 32 -3.97 -15.71 15.40
C GLU A 32 -3.90 -14.59 14.33
N ASN A 33 -4.02 -13.33 14.74
CA ASN A 33 -3.93 -12.20 13.81
C ASN A 33 -2.52 -12.03 13.26
N GLN A 34 -1.48 -12.31 14.05
CA GLN A 34 -0.10 -12.33 13.55
C GLN A 34 0.09 -13.42 12.49
N GLN A 35 -0.49 -14.58 12.67
CA GLN A 35 -0.45 -15.65 11.68
C GLN A 35 -1.19 -15.26 10.39
N ARG A 36 -2.35 -14.59 10.49
CA ARG A 36 -3.07 -14.07 9.32
C ARG A 36 -2.21 -13.08 8.52
N ILE A 37 -1.51 -12.16 9.20
CA ILE A 37 -0.57 -11.23 8.53
C ILE A 37 0.57 -12.00 7.85
N SER A 38 1.18 -12.97 8.52
CA SER A 38 2.31 -13.71 7.96
C SER A 38 1.96 -14.61 6.77
N GLN A 39 0.68 -14.91 6.59
CA GLN A 39 0.16 -15.67 5.44
C GLN A 39 -0.43 -14.76 4.36
N ALA A 40 -0.59 -13.47 4.65
CA ALA A 40 -1.25 -12.56 3.73
C ALA A 40 -0.36 -12.17 2.54
N THR A 41 -1.03 -12.01 1.39
CA THR A 41 -0.48 -11.45 0.16
C THR A 41 -1.14 -10.11 -0.14
N VAL A 42 -0.36 -9.06 -0.26
CA VAL A 42 -0.85 -7.70 -0.55
C VAL A 42 -0.18 -7.15 -1.80
N LEU A 43 -0.98 -6.59 -2.72
CA LEU A 43 -0.45 -5.83 -3.85
C LEU A 43 -0.42 -4.35 -3.47
N ILE A 44 0.70 -3.67 -3.74
CA ILE A 44 0.89 -2.24 -3.55
C ILE A 44 1.09 -1.62 -4.94
N ALA A 45 0.11 -0.86 -5.39
CA ALA A 45 0.16 -0.14 -6.65
C ALA A 45 0.72 1.27 -6.42
N GLY A 46 1.92 1.49 -6.93
CA GLY A 46 2.74 2.67 -6.69
C GLY A 46 3.63 2.55 -5.45
N VAL A 47 4.96 2.73 -5.60
CA VAL A 47 5.92 2.78 -4.48
C VAL A 47 6.49 4.18 -4.26
N GLY A 48 5.65 5.19 -4.55
CA GLY A 48 5.90 6.61 -4.26
C GLY A 48 5.70 6.96 -2.78
N GLY A 49 5.12 8.13 -2.48
CA GLY A 49 4.92 8.61 -1.11
C GLY A 49 4.15 7.65 -0.22
N LEU A 50 2.90 7.34 -0.60
CA LEU A 50 2.04 6.41 0.16
C LEU A 50 2.60 5.00 0.14
N GLY A 51 2.91 4.46 -1.04
CA GLY A 51 3.32 3.06 -1.17
C GLY A 51 4.64 2.73 -0.52
N ALA A 52 5.61 3.65 -0.50
CA ALA A 52 6.87 3.49 0.23
C ALA A 52 6.62 3.34 1.74
N MET A 53 5.71 4.15 2.30
CA MET A 53 5.38 4.07 3.73
C MET A 53 4.52 2.83 4.02
N VAL A 54 3.48 2.56 3.23
CA VAL A 54 2.60 1.39 3.38
C VAL A 54 3.40 0.10 3.33
N SER A 55 4.25 -0.09 2.30
CA SER A 55 5.08 -1.28 2.15
C SER A 55 6.03 -1.47 3.33
N GLN A 56 6.67 -0.39 3.79
CA GLN A 56 7.56 -0.44 4.94
C GLN A 56 6.85 -0.89 6.22
N LEU A 57 5.65 -0.36 6.49
CA LEU A 57 4.87 -0.72 7.68
C LEU A 57 4.36 -2.17 7.62
N LEU A 58 3.91 -2.65 6.45
CA LEU A 58 3.49 -4.03 6.27
C LEU A 58 4.65 -5.02 6.46
N VAL A 59 5.82 -4.72 5.88
CA VAL A 59 7.03 -5.53 6.06
C VAL A 59 7.48 -5.58 7.52
N ARG A 60 7.43 -4.45 8.24
CA ARG A 60 7.74 -4.40 9.68
C ARG A 60 6.76 -5.23 10.51
N ALA A 61 5.49 -5.27 10.12
CA ALA A 61 4.47 -6.07 10.78
C ALA A 61 4.57 -7.57 10.44
N GLY A 62 5.35 -7.94 9.43
CA GLY A 62 5.59 -9.33 9.07
C GLY A 62 4.58 -9.88 8.05
N VAL A 63 4.10 -9.04 7.12
CA VAL A 63 3.30 -9.53 6.00
C VAL A 63 4.07 -10.60 5.22
N GLY A 64 3.38 -11.67 4.83
CA GLY A 64 4.01 -12.82 4.17
C GLY A 64 4.54 -12.50 2.79
N ARG A 65 3.72 -11.83 1.96
CA ARG A 65 4.04 -11.55 0.57
C ARG A 65 3.59 -10.17 0.13
N LEU A 66 4.44 -9.48 -0.63
CA LEU A 66 4.12 -8.23 -1.30
C LEU A 66 4.34 -8.34 -2.81
N TYR A 67 3.38 -7.87 -3.59
CA TYR A 67 3.58 -7.47 -4.98
C TYR A 67 3.73 -5.95 -5.01
N LEU A 68 4.83 -5.45 -5.58
CA LEU A 68 5.09 -4.03 -5.77
C LEU A 68 4.97 -3.69 -7.25
N VAL A 69 4.15 -2.70 -7.57
CA VAL A 69 3.93 -2.24 -8.97
C VAL A 69 4.37 -0.79 -9.08
N ASP A 70 5.31 -0.49 -9.96
CA ASP A 70 5.75 0.89 -10.27
C ASP A 70 6.58 0.87 -11.58
N ASP A 71 6.69 1.99 -12.27
CA ASP A 71 7.59 2.19 -13.43
C ASP A 71 8.45 3.44 -13.29
N GLY A 72 8.38 4.10 -12.13
CA GLY A 72 8.99 5.40 -11.88
C GLY A 72 10.49 5.34 -11.62
N ILE A 73 11.12 6.45 -11.93
CA ILE A 73 12.50 6.77 -11.62
C ILE A 73 12.50 7.80 -10.49
N ILE A 74 13.48 7.69 -9.58
CA ILE A 74 13.60 8.60 -8.44
C ILE A 74 14.13 9.94 -8.91
N ASP A 75 13.43 11.03 -8.52
CA ASP A 75 13.81 12.41 -8.83
C ASP A 75 13.79 13.28 -7.56
N TRP A 76 14.40 14.47 -7.63
CA TRP A 76 14.54 15.41 -6.51
C TRP A 76 13.22 15.70 -5.78
N PRO A 77 12.09 15.99 -6.47
CA PRO A 77 10.82 16.24 -5.79
C PRO A 77 10.28 15.06 -4.97
N ASP A 78 10.76 13.84 -5.21
CA ASP A 78 10.32 12.64 -4.50
C ASP A 78 10.87 12.56 -3.07
N LEU A 79 12.07 13.10 -2.85
CA LEU A 79 12.84 12.94 -1.62
C LEU A 79 12.20 13.59 -0.40
N ASN A 80 11.27 14.52 -0.59
CA ASN A 80 10.58 15.16 0.53
C ASN A 80 9.63 14.21 1.28
N ARG A 81 9.17 13.10 0.62
CA ARG A 81 8.12 12.23 1.17
C ARG A 81 8.26 10.74 0.87
N GLN A 82 9.09 10.33 -0.07
CA GLN A 82 9.28 8.93 -0.44
C GLN A 82 10.40 8.31 0.40
N VAL A 83 10.06 7.85 1.59
CA VAL A 83 10.96 7.45 2.68
C VAL A 83 11.93 6.29 2.37
N LEU A 84 11.69 5.56 1.29
CA LEU A 84 12.58 4.49 0.85
C LEU A 84 13.76 4.99 0.01
N TYR A 85 13.83 6.30 -0.33
CA TYR A 85 14.84 6.82 -1.26
C TYR A 85 15.62 7.98 -0.66
N GLY A 86 16.83 8.19 -1.16
CA GLY A 86 17.71 9.28 -0.75
C GLY A 86 18.47 9.89 -1.94
N GLU A 87 19.22 10.96 -1.71
CA GLU A 87 19.89 11.74 -2.76
C GLU A 87 20.75 10.91 -3.73
N LYS A 88 21.44 9.91 -3.22
CA LYS A 88 22.30 9.03 -4.03
C LYS A 88 21.52 8.08 -4.97
N ASP A 89 20.22 8.01 -4.83
CA ASP A 89 19.35 7.13 -5.60
C ASP A 89 18.70 7.85 -6.80
N ILE A 90 18.96 9.15 -6.95
CA ILE A 90 18.43 9.95 -8.06
C ILE A 90 18.81 9.30 -9.41
N GLY A 91 17.83 9.14 -10.28
CA GLY A 91 17.96 8.49 -11.57
C GLY A 91 17.87 6.98 -11.58
N CYS A 92 17.72 6.33 -10.40
CA CYS A 92 17.51 4.89 -10.29
C CYS A 92 16.02 4.53 -10.31
N GLY A 93 15.70 3.30 -10.72
CA GLY A 93 14.35 2.76 -10.68
C GLY A 93 13.84 2.56 -9.25
N LYS A 94 12.58 2.91 -9.00
CA LYS A 94 11.97 2.83 -7.66
C LYS A 94 11.83 1.40 -7.15
N LEU A 95 11.34 0.48 -7.97
CA LEU A 95 11.01 -0.89 -7.58
C LEU A 95 12.20 -1.65 -6.98
N GLN A 96 13.33 -1.64 -7.67
CA GLN A 96 14.50 -2.40 -7.25
C GLN A 96 15.02 -1.91 -5.90
N LEU A 97 15.19 -0.60 -5.74
CA LEU A 97 15.67 -0.01 -4.49
C LEU A 97 14.66 -0.20 -3.34
N ALA A 98 13.35 -0.10 -3.65
CA ALA A 98 12.32 -0.40 -2.66
C ALA A 98 12.46 -1.83 -2.14
N SER A 99 12.59 -2.82 -3.04
CA SER A 99 12.71 -4.22 -2.65
C SER A 99 13.96 -4.50 -1.81
N GLU A 100 15.11 -3.95 -2.20
CA GLU A 100 16.37 -4.09 -1.45
C GLU A 100 16.22 -3.57 -0.01
N ARG A 101 15.62 -2.40 0.16
CA ARG A 101 15.44 -1.77 1.47
C ARG A 101 14.39 -2.46 2.33
N LEU A 102 13.31 -2.92 1.71
CA LEU A 102 12.28 -3.69 2.40
C LEU A 102 12.83 -5.06 2.86
N CYS A 103 13.60 -5.75 2.01
CA CYS A 103 14.30 -6.98 2.40
C CYS A 103 15.26 -6.76 3.57
N ALA A 104 15.97 -5.62 3.62
CA ALA A 104 16.84 -5.27 4.74
C ALA A 104 16.07 -5.02 6.05
N ILE A 105 14.79 -4.62 5.97
CA ILE A 105 13.92 -4.47 7.14
C ILE A 105 13.46 -5.82 7.66
N ASN A 106 12.98 -6.70 6.77
CA ASN A 106 12.49 -8.02 7.13
C ASN A 106 12.66 -9.01 5.97
N SER A 107 13.67 -9.85 6.06
CA SER A 107 14.00 -10.85 5.04
C SER A 107 13.00 -12.00 4.92
N ALA A 108 12.06 -12.14 5.87
CA ALA A 108 11.02 -13.15 5.84
C ALA A 108 9.86 -12.83 4.88
N THR A 109 9.65 -11.55 4.54
CA THR A 109 8.65 -11.15 3.55
C THR A 109 9.10 -11.50 2.14
N GLU A 110 8.28 -12.21 1.39
CA GLU A 110 8.51 -12.46 -0.03
C GLU A 110 8.10 -11.23 -0.86
N ILE A 111 8.99 -10.72 -1.70
CA ILE A 111 8.74 -9.53 -2.53
C ILE A 111 8.78 -9.90 -4.01
N PHE A 112 7.71 -9.54 -4.72
CA PHE A 112 7.57 -9.70 -6.16
C PHE A 112 7.45 -8.34 -6.81
N LEU A 113 8.23 -8.12 -7.87
CA LEU A 113 8.26 -6.87 -8.62
C LEU A 113 7.47 -7.01 -9.91
N ILE A 114 6.61 -6.05 -10.18
CA ILE A 114 5.88 -5.92 -11.45
C ILE A 114 6.25 -4.54 -12.01
N GLU A 115 7.22 -4.52 -12.92
CA GLU A 115 7.62 -3.30 -13.59
C GLU A 115 6.58 -2.92 -14.65
N GLY A 116 5.99 -1.75 -14.52
CA GLY A 116 4.98 -1.23 -15.43
C GLY A 116 3.91 -0.41 -14.72
N ARG A 117 2.92 0.01 -15.53
CA ARG A 117 1.76 0.78 -15.09
C ARG A 117 0.54 -0.11 -14.95
N ILE A 118 -0.43 0.40 -14.20
CA ILE A 118 -1.78 -0.17 -14.23
C ILE A 118 -2.46 0.37 -15.49
N ASP A 119 -2.51 -0.46 -16.52
CA ASP A 119 -3.14 -0.21 -17.82
C ASP A 119 -4.00 -1.42 -18.22
N GLU A 120 -4.59 -1.38 -19.41
CA GLU A 120 -5.51 -2.41 -19.92
C GLU A 120 -4.84 -3.78 -20.11
N ASP A 121 -3.52 -3.82 -20.27
CA ASP A 121 -2.73 -5.06 -20.41
C ASP A 121 -2.19 -5.58 -19.05
N PHE A 122 -2.52 -4.90 -17.93
CA PHE A 122 -2.02 -5.28 -16.63
C PHE A 122 -2.63 -6.62 -16.15
N VAL A 123 -1.77 -7.57 -15.84
CA VAL A 123 -2.17 -8.89 -15.35
C VAL A 123 -2.12 -8.91 -13.82
N MET A 124 -3.30 -8.93 -13.20
CA MET A 124 -3.43 -8.96 -11.75
C MET A 124 -3.00 -10.33 -11.18
N PRO A 125 -2.16 -10.40 -10.13
CA PRO A 125 -1.94 -11.63 -9.39
C PRO A 125 -3.24 -12.17 -8.78
N THR A 126 -3.37 -13.49 -8.73
CA THR A 126 -4.64 -14.16 -8.34
C THR A 126 -4.71 -14.57 -6.87
N ASP A 127 -3.59 -14.55 -6.14
CA ASP A 127 -3.46 -15.01 -4.75
C ASP A 127 -3.50 -13.85 -3.73
N LEU A 128 -4.23 -12.76 -4.05
CA LEU A 128 -4.29 -11.56 -3.24
C LEU A 128 -5.33 -11.65 -2.11
N ASN A 129 -4.96 -11.15 -0.93
CA ASN A 129 -5.88 -10.87 0.17
C ASN A 129 -6.36 -9.41 0.16
N ALA A 130 -5.48 -8.48 -0.23
CA ALA A 130 -5.80 -7.08 -0.34
C ALA A 130 -4.96 -6.37 -1.42
N VAL A 131 -5.50 -5.25 -1.92
CA VAL A 131 -4.84 -4.31 -2.81
C VAL A 131 -4.76 -2.96 -2.11
N ALA A 132 -3.57 -2.35 -2.06
CA ALA A 132 -3.34 -1.00 -1.60
C ALA A 132 -3.17 -0.07 -2.81
N ASP A 133 -4.14 0.81 -3.02
CA ASP A 133 -4.08 1.86 -4.04
C ASP A 133 -3.30 3.06 -3.52
N CYS A 134 -2.04 3.15 -3.93
CA CYS A 134 -1.11 4.22 -3.64
C CYS A 134 -0.76 5.06 -4.88
N LEU A 135 -1.59 4.98 -5.92
CA LEU A 135 -1.41 5.68 -7.18
C LEU A 135 -1.72 7.19 -7.05
N ASP A 136 -1.33 7.97 -8.03
CA ASP A 136 -1.49 9.43 -8.08
C ASP A 136 -2.43 9.94 -9.19
N ASN A 137 -3.04 9.02 -9.95
CA ASN A 137 -3.94 9.38 -11.04
C ASN A 137 -5.23 8.53 -11.04
N TYR A 138 -6.35 9.16 -11.37
CA TYR A 138 -7.66 8.52 -11.32
C TYR A 138 -7.84 7.41 -12.36
N GLN A 139 -7.28 7.53 -13.55
CA GLN A 139 -7.40 6.52 -14.59
C GLN A 139 -6.87 5.17 -14.14
N SER A 140 -5.63 5.13 -13.64
CA SER A 140 -5.03 3.90 -13.13
C SER A 140 -5.71 3.40 -11.85
N ARG A 141 -6.23 4.29 -10.98
CA ARG A 141 -6.98 3.92 -9.79
C ARG A 141 -8.28 3.19 -10.11
N PHE A 142 -9.06 3.72 -11.07
CA PHE A 142 -10.32 3.12 -11.49
C PHE A 142 -10.08 1.76 -12.14
N LEU A 143 -9.07 1.65 -12.98
CA LEU A 143 -8.70 0.40 -13.60
C LEU A 143 -8.17 -0.63 -12.59
N LEU A 144 -7.39 -0.20 -11.60
CA LEU A 144 -6.91 -1.07 -10.53
C LEU A 144 -8.07 -1.68 -9.71
N ASP A 145 -9.10 -0.86 -9.39
CA ASP A 145 -10.31 -1.33 -8.74
C ASP A 145 -11.06 -2.36 -9.59
N GLU A 146 -11.24 -2.05 -10.89
CA GLU A 146 -11.91 -2.95 -11.84
C GLU A 146 -11.19 -4.30 -12.00
N LEU A 147 -9.85 -4.28 -12.05
CA LEU A 147 -9.02 -5.47 -12.19
C LEU A 147 -8.87 -6.27 -10.87
N THR A 148 -9.26 -5.69 -9.73
CA THR A 148 -9.13 -6.35 -8.43
C THR A 148 -10.02 -7.60 -8.38
N PRO A 149 -9.45 -8.80 -8.07
CA PRO A 149 -10.21 -10.05 -8.10
C PRO A 149 -11.40 -10.05 -7.14
N GLN A 150 -12.47 -10.72 -7.53
CA GLN A 150 -13.70 -10.78 -6.74
C GLN A 150 -13.45 -11.26 -5.31
N GLY A 151 -13.99 -10.55 -4.35
CA GLY A 151 -13.86 -10.83 -2.91
C GLY A 151 -12.62 -10.23 -2.26
N VAL A 152 -11.63 -9.78 -3.04
CA VAL A 152 -10.41 -9.13 -2.54
C VAL A 152 -10.75 -7.72 -2.03
N PHE A 153 -10.16 -7.32 -0.91
CA PHE A 153 -10.29 -5.97 -0.39
C PHE A 153 -9.39 -4.99 -1.13
N PHE A 154 -9.94 -3.82 -1.42
CA PHE A 154 -9.28 -2.71 -2.06
C PHE A 154 -9.23 -1.52 -1.10
N VAL A 155 -8.03 -1.13 -0.65
CA VAL A 155 -7.83 0.00 0.26
C VAL A 155 -7.24 1.17 -0.52
N HIS A 156 -8.08 2.17 -0.77
CA HIS A 156 -7.72 3.40 -1.46
C HIS A 156 -7.15 4.43 -0.50
N GLY A 157 -6.03 5.05 -0.87
CA GLY A 157 -5.47 6.23 -0.22
C GLY A 157 -5.37 7.42 -1.19
N GLY A 158 -5.83 8.58 -0.76
CA GLY A 158 -5.74 9.81 -1.52
C GLY A 158 -5.31 10.97 -0.65
N LEU A 159 -4.55 11.92 -1.22
CA LEU A 159 -4.14 13.13 -0.51
C LEU A 159 -3.93 14.30 -1.45
N HIS A 160 -4.16 15.51 -0.92
CA HIS A 160 -3.96 16.77 -1.61
C HIS A 160 -3.74 17.90 -0.58
N GLY A 161 -2.56 18.50 -0.56
CA GLY A 161 -2.20 19.51 0.43
C GLY A 161 -2.35 18.99 1.86
N ASP A 162 -3.19 19.66 2.64
CA ASP A 162 -3.47 19.30 4.04
C ASP A 162 -4.62 18.31 4.21
N HIS A 163 -5.14 17.75 3.11
CA HIS A 163 -6.28 16.81 3.15
C HIS A 163 -5.85 15.42 2.75
N GLY A 164 -6.42 14.42 3.43
CA GLY A 164 -6.24 13.02 3.13
C GLY A 164 -7.54 12.24 3.18
N GLN A 165 -7.59 11.11 2.49
CA GLN A 165 -8.73 10.21 2.51
C GLN A 165 -8.30 8.74 2.47
N VAL A 166 -9.08 7.88 3.12
CA VAL A 166 -8.94 6.44 3.07
C VAL A 166 -10.32 5.80 2.93
N LEU A 167 -10.44 4.85 2.04
CA LEU A 167 -11.67 4.14 1.72
C LEU A 167 -11.36 2.65 1.51
N THR A 168 -12.22 1.78 2.00
CA THR A 168 -12.14 0.35 1.74
C THR A 168 -13.34 -0.12 0.93
N LEU A 169 -13.05 -0.86 -0.13
CA LEU A 169 -14.03 -1.55 -0.97
C LEU A 169 -13.77 -3.06 -0.92
N GLN A 170 -14.79 -3.85 -1.24
CA GLN A 170 -14.61 -5.28 -1.50
C GLN A 170 -15.09 -5.57 -2.92
N SER A 171 -14.18 -6.00 -3.78
CA SER A 171 -14.49 -6.28 -5.18
C SER A 171 -15.67 -7.25 -5.33
N GLY A 172 -16.60 -6.94 -6.20
CA GLY A 172 -17.84 -7.70 -6.44
C GLY A 172 -18.96 -7.50 -5.39
N LYS A 173 -18.73 -6.70 -4.33
CA LYS A 173 -19.74 -6.37 -3.30
C LYS A 173 -19.95 -4.87 -3.14
N SER A 174 -18.89 -4.08 -3.25
CA SER A 174 -18.96 -2.62 -3.18
C SER A 174 -19.27 -2.02 -4.54
N GLN A 175 -19.76 -0.78 -4.57
CA GLN A 175 -19.85 -0.06 -5.83
C GLN A 175 -18.41 0.30 -6.34
N PRO A 176 -18.21 0.38 -7.68
CA PRO A 176 -16.92 0.72 -8.25
C PRO A 176 -16.40 2.09 -7.81
N LEU A 177 -15.09 2.20 -7.62
CA LEU A 177 -14.41 3.45 -7.26
C LEU A 177 -14.74 4.59 -8.24
N ALA A 178 -14.87 4.28 -9.54
CA ALA A 178 -15.24 5.25 -10.57
C ALA A 178 -16.62 5.88 -10.35
N ASN A 179 -17.56 5.16 -9.73
CA ASN A 179 -18.87 5.70 -9.40
C ASN A 179 -18.83 6.60 -8.15
N ILE A 180 -18.02 6.22 -7.16
CA ILE A 180 -17.81 7.00 -5.92
C ILE A 180 -17.18 8.35 -6.26
N PHE A 181 -16.19 8.35 -7.13
CA PHE A 181 -15.51 9.55 -7.59
C PHE A 181 -15.98 10.03 -8.97
N ALA A 182 -17.29 9.87 -9.25
CA ALA A 182 -17.87 10.29 -10.52
C ALA A 182 -17.62 11.79 -10.77
N GLY A 183 -17.03 12.11 -11.93
CA GLY A 183 -16.65 13.47 -12.29
C GLY A 183 -15.29 13.94 -11.75
N ALA A 184 -14.59 13.12 -10.97
CA ALA A 184 -13.22 13.42 -10.60
C ALA A 184 -12.32 13.42 -11.84
N CYS A 185 -11.50 14.43 -11.96
CA CYS A 185 -10.53 14.57 -13.06
C CYS A 185 -9.13 14.78 -12.50
N GLN A 186 -8.15 14.39 -13.31
CA GLN A 186 -6.75 14.60 -12.95
C GLN A 186 -6.48 16.09 -12.73
N PRO A 187 -5.89 16.49 -11.58
CA PRO A 187 -5.47 17.88 -11.35
C PRO A 187 -4.53 18.35 -12.47
N LYS A 188 -4.64 19.65 -12.80
CA LYS A 188 -3.68 20.26 -13.72
C LYS A 188 -2.41 20.63 -12.96
N GLY A 189 -1.29 20.02 -13.33
CA GLY A 189 0.01 20.25 -12.68
C GLY A 189 0.29 19.34 -11.48
N ASP A 190 1.32 19.68 -10.73
CA ASP A 190 1.77 18.88 -9.59
C ASP A 190 0.78 18.94 -8.42
N ILE A 191 0.54 17.80 -7.80
CA ILE A 191 -0.29 17.72 -6.61
C ILE A 191 0.56 18.17 -5.41
N PRO A 192 0.09 19.20 -4.64
CA PRO A 192 0.79 19.59 -3.43
C PRO A 192 0.74 18.46 -2.40
N VAL A 193 1.91 18.07 -1.90
CA VAL A 193 2.06 16.94 -0.96
C VAL A 193 3.13 17.26 0.07
N THR A 194 2.82 17.00 1.34
CA THR A 194 3.75 17.16 2.46
C THR A 194 4.09 15.80 3.09
N PRO A 195 5.27 15.62 3.69
CA PRO A 195 5.68 14.35 4.27
C PRO A 195 4.80 13.89 5.43
N ASP A 196 4.34 14.81 6.26
CA ASP A 196 3.45 14.55 7.41
C ASP A 196 2.08 14.02 6.96
N ASN A 197 1.46 14.61 5.94
CA ASN A 197 0.19 14.14 5.41
C ASN A 197 0.34 12.71 4.81
N VAL A 198 1.43 12.47 4.08
CA VAL A 198 1.72 11.11 3.55
C VAL A 198 1.82 10.09 4.68
N VAL A 199 2.52 10.37 5.76
CA VAL A 199 2.69 9.45 6.90
C VAL A 199 1.36 9.15 7.57
N ILE A 200 0.52 10.18 7.77
CA ILE A 200 -0.78 10.04 8.42
C ILE A 200 -1.72 9.18 7.57
N VAL A 201 -1.86 9.49 6.27
CA VAL A 201 -2.74 8.74 5.38
C VAL A 201 -2.24 7.30 5.20
N ALA A 202 -0.94 7.09 5.01
CA ALA A 202 -0.36 5.75 4.91
C ALA A 202 -0.58 4.93 6.20
N GLY A 203 -0.46 5.55 7.38
CA GLY A 203 -0.77 4.92 8.66
C GLY A 203 -2.23 4.49 8.78
N LEU A 204 -3.17 5.32 8.32
CA LEU A 204 -4.60 4.99 8.26
C LEU A 204 -4.88 3.86 7.27
N MET A 205 -4.26 3.88 6.07
CA MET A 205 -4.34 2.79 5.10
C MET A 205 -3.86 1.47 5.69
N VAL A 206 -2.71 1.47 6.36
CA VAL A 206 -2.15 0.25 6.96
C VAL A 206 -3.03 -0.27 8.10
N ASN A 207 -3.61 0.62 8.93
CA ASN A 207 -4.58 0.22 9.94
C ASN A 207 -5.79 -0.49 9.30
N GLU A 208 -6.28 0.02 8.19
CA GLU A 208 -7.41 -0.59 7.48
C GLU A 208 -7.00 -1.89 6.78
N LEU A 209 -5.80 -1.96 6.17
CA LEU A 209 -5.25 -3.20 5.62
C LEU A 209 -5.18 -4.31 6.69
N PHE A 210 -4.69 -4.01 7.89
CA PHE A 210 -4.73 -5.00 8.98
C PHE A 210 -6.15 -5.39 9.36
N ALA A 211 -7.07 -4.43 9.45
CA ALA A 211 -8.48 -4.70 9.75
C ALA A 211 -9.11 -5.62 8.69
N THR A 212 -8.81 -5.42 7.40
CA THR A 212 -9.28 -6.33 6.33
C THR A 212 -8.69 -7.72 6.47
N LEU A 213 -7.39 -7.85 6.77
CA LEU A 213 -6.71 -9.13 6.96
C LEU A 213 -7.22 -9.87 8.22
N PHE A 214 -7.68 -9.17 9.23
CA PHE A 214 -8.32 -9.74 10.41
C PHE A 214 -9.79 -10.11 10.18
N GLY A 215 -10.38 -9.69 9.06
CA GLY A 215 -11.77 -9.90 8.72
C GLY A 215 -12.73 -8.86 9.32
N GLU A 216 -12.22 -7.75 9.81
CA GLU A 216 -12.96 -6.69 10.51
C GLU A 216 -12.70 -5.30 9.89
N PRO A 217 -12.94 -5.09 8.56
CA PRO A 217 -12.72 -3.78 7.93
C PRO A 217 -13.60 -2.71 8.58
N LYS A 218 -13.00 -1.56 8.88
CA LYS A 218 -13.68 -0.44 9.57
C LYS A 218 -14.23 0.61 8.61
N LEU A 219 -13.64 0.68 7.42
CA LEU A 219 -13.97 1.64 6.37
C LEU A 219 -14.63 0.98 5.14
N LEU A 220 -15.22 -0.21 5.30
CA LEU A 220 -15.91 -0.88 4.19
C LEU A 220 -17.10 -0.04 3.72
N ASN A 221 -17.10 0.40 2.45
CA ASN A 221 -18.06 1.31 1.85
C ASN A 221 -18.19 2.65 2.61
N ARG A 222 -17.09 3.09 3.20
CA ARG A 222 -17.05 4.31 3.99
C ARG A 222 -15.72 5.02 3.78
N CYS A 223 -15.77 6.28 3.38
CA CYS A 223 -14.60 7.11 3.19
C CYS A 223 -14.32 7.92 4.47
N LEU A 224 -13.14 7.71 5.06
CA LEU A 224 -12.58 8.60 6.07
C LEU A 224 -11.90 9.75 5.34
N VAL A 225 -12.25 10.98 5.71
CA VAL A 225 -11.60 12.21 5.23
C VAL A 225 -10.97 12.92 6.42
N ILE A 226 -9.69 13.29 6.30
CA ILE A 226 -8.96 14.04 7.31
C ILE A 226 -8.50 15.39 6.76
N SER A 227 -8.66 16.44 7.57
CA SER A 227 -8.07 17.77 7.36
C SER A 227 -7.00 18.01 8.42
N LEU A 228 -5.78 18.29 8.02
CA LEU A 228 -4.68 18.64 8.93
C LEU A 228 -4.69 20.13 9.32
N ILE A 229 -5.49 20.96 8.66
CA ILE A 229 -5.63 22.39 8.98
C ILE A 229 -6.17 22.55 10.40
N ASP A 230 -7.15 21.73 10.77
CA ASP A 230 -7.89 21.79 12.03
C ASP A 230 -8.01 20.44 12.75
N PHE A 231 -7.28 19.42 12.26
CA PHE A 231 -7.35 18.02 12.74
C PHE A 231 -8.76 17.44 12.72
N HIS A 232 -9.58 17.88 11.77
CA HIS A 232 -10.94 17.36 11.61
C HIS A 232 -10.95 16.03 10.88
N ILE A 233 -11.72 15.06 11.40
CA ILE A 233 -11.98 13.78 10.76
C ILE A 233 -13.48 13.65 10.51
N SER A 234 -13.85 13.33 9.28
CA SER A 234 -15.22 13.07 8.87
C SER A 234 -15.32 11.71 8.15
N PHE A 235 -16.55 11.19 8.10
CA PHE A 235 -16.83 9.93 7.42
C PHE A 235 -17.98 10.15 6.44
N LEU A 236 -17.85 9.58 5.25
CA LEU A 236 -18.83 9.62 4.17
C LEU A 236 -19.18 8.18 3.78
N ASP A 237 -20.43 7.77 3.93
CA ASP A 237 -20.89 6.49 3.42
C ASP A 237 -20.99 6.57 1.89
N VAL A 238 -20.52 5.54 1.18
CA VAL A 238 -20.38 5.52 -0.29
C VAL A 238 -20.97 4.27 -0.91
#